data_9a92c1589620a1b20ed513dd7c21172a
#
_entry.id   9a92c1589620a1b20ed513dd7c21172a
#
_cell.length_a   1.000
_cell.length_b   1.000
_cell.length_c   1.000
_cell.angle_alpha   90.00
_cell.angle_beta   90.00
_cell.angle_gamma   90.00
#
_symmetry.space_group_name_H-M   'P 1'
#
loop_
_entity.id
_entity.type
_entity.pdbx_description
1 polymer ?
#
loop_
_entity_poly.entity_id
_entity_poly.type
_entity_poly.pdbx_seq_one_letter_code
_entity_poly.pdbx_strand_id
1 'polypeptide(L)'
;MSATSLKEFVSSFFLLEMFKGLALTGRHFLKPHITVQFPEEKTPLSPRFRGLHALRRYENGEERCIACKLCEAVCPAMAITIESDVRDDDSRRTTRYDIDLTKCIFCGFCEESCPVDSIVETHIFEYHGEKRGDLYFTKDMLLAVGDRYEKEIAANKEADAKYR
;
A
#
# COMPACT_ATOMS: atom_id res chain seq x y z
N MET A 1 -58.18 -9.90 -26.13
CA MET A 1 -56.87 -9.18 -26.02
C MET A 1 -56.89 -8.42 -24.69
N SER A 2 -56.00 -8.72 -23.77
CA SER A 2 -55.95 -8.12 -22.42
C SER A 2 -55.59 -6.63 -22.52
N ALA A 3 -56.17 -5.83 -21.63
CA ALA A 3 -55.85 -4.37 -21.55
C ALA A 3 -54.37 -4.05 -21.32
N THR A 4 -53.59 -5.01 -20.75
CA THR A 4 -52.16 -4.99 -20.62
C THR A 4 -51.45 -5.03 -21.98
N SER A 5 -51.89 -5.83 -22.90
CA SER A 5 -51.36 -5.96 -24.25
C SER A 5 -51.51 -4.66 -25.09
N LEU A 6 -52.61 -3.92 -24.93
CA LEU A 6 -52.80 -2.65 -25.65
C LEU A 6 -51.88 -1.55 -25.11
N LYS A 7 -51.72 -1.45 -23.80
CA LYS A 7 -50.77 -0.49 -23.18
C LYS A 7 -49.31 -0.79 -23.56
N GLU A 8 -48.94 -2.06 -23.54
CA GLU A 8 -47.57 -2.48 -23.95
C GLU A 8 -47.34 -2.18 -25.46
N PHE A 9 -48.35 -2.43 -26.31
CA PHE A 9 -48.24 -2.10 -27.72
C PHE A 9 -48.07 -0.60 -27.95
N VAL A 10 -48.87 0.23 -27.28
CA VAL A 10 -48.81 1.71 -27.41
C VAL A 10 -47.46 2.23 -26.85
N SER A 11 -46.98 1.73 -25.70
CA SER A 11 -45.70 2.15 -25.15
C SER A 11 -44.51 1.74 -26.05
N SER A 12 -44.57 0.58 -26.66
CA SER A 12 -43.57 0.10 -27.60
C SER A 12 -43.59 0.90 -28.90
N PHE A 13 -44.79 1.23 -29.41
CA PHE A 13 -44.94 2.00 -30.62
C PHE A 13 -44.40 3.44 -30.51
N PHE A 14 -44.64 4.10 -29.36
CA PHE A 14 -44.12 5.43 -29.07
C PHE A 14 -42.70 5.41 -28.48
N LEU A 15 -42.04 4.27 -28.40
CA LEU A 15 -40.67 4.13 -27.87
C LEU A 15 -40.47 4.78 -26.49
N LEU A 16 -41.50 4.76 -25.66
CA LEU A 16 -41.49 5.42 -24.34
C LEU A 16 -40.35 4.92 -23.43
N GLU A 17 -40.03 3.63 -23.51
CA GLU A 17 -38.91 3.06 -22.75
C GLU A 17 -37.55 3.57 -23.25
N MET A 18 -37.42 3.82 -24.55
CA MET A 18 -36.24 4.45 -25.12
C MET A 18 -36.06 5.89 -24.60
N PHE A 19 -37.13 6.68 -24.58
CA PHE A 19 -37.07 8.05 -24.04
C PHE A 19 -36.77 8.06 -22.52
N LYS A 20 -37.31 7.11 -21.74
CA LYS A 20 -36.97 6.95 -20.32
C LYS A 20 -35.47 6.61 -20.14
N GLY A 21 -34.97 5.69 -20.95
CA GLY A 21 -33.56 5.35 -20.97
C GLY A 21 -32.66 6.54 -21.32
N LEU A 22 -33.05 7.29 -22.38
CA LEU A 22 -32.32 8.50 -22.77
C LEU A 22 -32.35 9.60 -21.70
N ALA A 23 -33.49 9.80 -21.05
CA ALA A 23 -33.60 10.74 -19.95
C ALA A 23 -32.74 10.32 -18.74
N LEU A 24 -32.65 9.02 -18.46
CA LEU A 24 -31.80 8.49 -17.40
C LEU A 24 -30.31 8.76 -17.70
N THR A 25 -29.85 8.42 -18.89
CA THR A 25 -28.46 8.66 -19.31
C THR A 25 -28.15 10.15 -19.37
N GLY A 26 -29.05 10.98 -19.92
CA GLY A 26 -28.90 12.43 -19.95
C GLY A 26 -28.78 13.05 -18.54
N ARG A 27 -29.56 12.56 -17.59
CA ARG A 27 -29.42 13.00 -16.19
C ARG A 27 -28.08 12.59 -15.58
N HIS A 28 -27.56 11.40 -15.89
CA HIS A 28 -26.25 10.97 -15.42
C HIS A 28 -25.10 11.73 -16.09
N PHE A 29 -25.26 12.12 -17.37
CA PHE A 29 -24.28 12.93 -18.06
C PHE A 29 -24.06 14.31 -17.42
N LEU A 30 -25.11 14.89 -16.82
CA LEU A 30 -25.04 16.19 -16.15
C LEU A 30 -24.63 16.12 -14.67
N LYS A 31 -24.41 14.91 -14.13
CA LYS A 31 -23.93 14.75 -12.76
C LYS A 31 -22.40 14.86 -12.71
N PRO A 32 -21.82 15.30 -11.56
CA PRO A 32 -20.37 15.18 -11.36
C PRO A 32 -19.94 13.72 -11.51
N HIS A 33 -18.79 13.50 -12.13
CA HIS A 33 -18.22 12.17 -12.29
C HIS A 33 -17.81 11.57 -10.91
N ILE A 34 -17.92 10.25 -10.79
CA ILE A 34 -17.54 9.51 -9.58
C ILE A 34 -16.16 8.86 -9.74
N THR A 35 -15.66 8.80 -10.95
CA THR A 35 -14.37 8.18 -11.27
C THR A 35 -13.22 9.08 -10.84
N VAL A 36 -12.22 8.48 -10.18
CA VAL A 36 -10.97 9.15 -9.85
C VAL A 36 -10.10 9.21 -11.10
N GLN A 37 -9.62 10.39 -11.45
CA GLN A 37 -8.80 10.62 -12.63
C GLN A 37 -7.32 10.50 -12.27
N PHE A 38 -6.83 9.29 -12.16
CA PHE A 38 -5.41 9.03 -11.97
C PHE A 38 -4.62 9.37 -13.25
N PRO A 39 -3.45 10.02 -13.18
CA PRO A 39 -2.68 10.32 -11.95
C PRO A 39 -2.96 11.69 -11.30
N GLU A 40 -3.80 12.54 -11.90
CA GLU A 40 -4.11 13.90 -11.42
C GLU A 40 -4.82 13.87 -10.08
N GLU A 41 -5.73 12.91 -9.92
CA GLU A 41 -6.45 12.68 -8.67
C GLU A 41 -6.00 11.33 -8.08
N LYS A 42 -5.61 11.34 -6.81
CA LYS A 42 -5.22 10.11 -6.08
C LYS A 42 -6.30 9.70 -5.09
N THR A 43 -6.58 8.41 -5.05
CA THR A 43 -7.48 7.83 -4.03
C THR A 43 -6.83 7.94 -2.65
N PRO A 44 -7.55 8.41 -1.61
CA PRO A 44 -7.01 8.42 -0.25
C PRO A 44 -6.70 7.01 0.22
N LEU A 45 -5.49 6.81 0.73
CA LEU A 45 -5.02 5.52 1.23
C LEU A 45 -5.37 5.37 2.72
N SER A 46 -5.61 4.13 3.13
CA SER A 46 -5.78 3.80 4.55
C SER A 46 -4.45 3.96 5.29
N PRO A 47 -4.43 4.40 6.57
CA PRO A 47 -3.22 4.40 7.39
C PRO A 47 -2.51 3.03 7.48
N ARG A 48 -3.25 1.95 7.26
CA ARG A 48 -2.75 0.56 7.21
C ARG A 48 -2.44 0.06 5.80
N PHE A 49 -2.26 0.97 4.84
CA PHE A 49 -1.88 0.56 3.50
C PHE A 49 -0.47 -0.04 3.52
N ARG A 50 -0.31 -1.15 2.82
CA ARG A 50 0.92 -1.94 2.76
C ARG A 50 1.62 -1.72 1.43
N GLY A 51 2.49 -0.72 1.38
CA GLY A 51 3.33 -0.43 0.22
C GLY A 51 4.81 -0.72 0.47
N LEU A 52 5.69 0.08 -0.13
CA LEU A 52 7.13 -0.11 -0.06
C LEU A 52 7.63 -0.12 1.40
N HIS A 53 8.53 -1.04 1.70
CA HIS A 53 9.15 -1.14 3.01
C HIS A 53 10.13 0.00 3.28
N ALA A 54 10.22 0.38 4.55
CA ALA A 54 11.19 1.35 5.06
C ALA A 54 11.82 0.87 6.36
N LEU A 55 13.08 1.20 6.59
CA LEU A 55 13.75 1.05 7.87
C LEU A 55 13.82 2.40 8.57
N ARG A 56 13.39 2.44 9.83
CA ARG A 56 13.32 3.66 10.63
C ARG A 56 14.56 3.85 11.50
N ARG A 57 14.83 5.13 11.80
CA ARG A 57 15.83 5.54 12.79
C ARG A 57 15.17 6.13 14.04
N TYR A 58 15.93 6.20 15.11
CA TYR A 58 15.60 7.02 16.27
C TYR A 58 15.91 8.50 15.97
N GLU A 59 15.39 9.40 16.77
CA GLU A 59 15.64 10.85 16.64
C GLU A 59 17.13 11.23 16.74
N ASN A 60 17.93 10.41 17.43
CA ASN A 60 19.39 10.56 17.51
C ASN A 60 20.13 10.10 16.22
N GLY A 61 19.39 9.62 15.20
CA GLY A 61 19.94 9.13 13.94
C GLY A 61 20.37 7.67 13.95
N GLU A 62 20.32 6.99 15.11
CA GLU A 62 20.67 5.57 15.22
C GLU A 62 19.59 4.68 14.59
N GLU A 63 20.02 3.58 13.96
CA GLU A 63 19.10 2.60 13.40
C GLU A 63 18.29 1.92 14.52
N ARG A 64 16.99 1.78 14.36
CA ARG A 64 16.14 1.06 15.30
C ARG A 64 16.39 -0.45 15.30
N CYS A 65 16.84 -1.00 14.16
CA CYS A 65 16.99 -2.45 13.99
C CYS A 65 18.05 -3.02 14.93
N ILE A 66 17.63 -4.00 15.74
CA ILE A 66 18.49 -4.72 16.70
C ILE A 66 18.92 -6.10 16.16
N ALA A 67 18.72 -6.36 14.88
CA ALA A 67 19.09 -7.61 14.22
C ALA A 67 18.50 -8.88 14.88
N CYS A 68 17.29 -8.83 15.40
CA CYS A 68 16.63 -9.98 16.04
C CYS A 68 16.19 -11.06 15.05
N LYS A 69 16.16 -10.76 13.74
CA LYS A 69 15.76 -11.65 12.63
C LYS A 69 14.32 -12.18 12.66
N LEU A 70 13.44 -11.64 13.49
CA LEU A 70 12.05 -12.07 13.55
C LEU A 70 11.32 -11.84 12.23
N CYS A 71 11.56 -10.68 11.57
CA CYS A 71 10.97 -10.36 10.28
C CYS A 71 11.43 -11.30 9.14
N GLU A 72 12.68 -11.78 9.18
CA GLU A 72 13.18 -12.81 8.26
C GLU A 72 12.49 -14.15 8.52
N ALA A 73 12.37 -14.55 9.79
CA ALA A 73 11.78 -15.84 10.18
C ALA A 73 10.27 -15.93 9.89
N VAL A 74 9.53 -14.81 10.04
CA VAL A 74 8.08 -14.78 9.83
C VAL A 74 7.69 -14.59 8.36
N CYS A 75 8.63 -14.22 7.49
CA CYS A 75 8.34 -13.91 6.09
C CYS A 75 7.89 -15.15 5.31
N PRO A 76 6.61 -15.24 4.87
CA PRO A 76 6.10 -16.42 4.17
C PRO A 76 6.71 -16.58 2.77
N ALA A 77 7.18 -15.48 2.16
CA ALA A 77 7.79 -15.46 0.84
C ALA A 77 9.32 -15.61 0.88
N MET A 78 9.95 -15.70 2.08
CA MET A 78 11.41 -15.71 2.24
C MET A 78 12.09 -14.59 1.45
N ALA A 79 11.49 -13.40 1.48
CA ALA A 79 11.94 -12.23 0.72
C ALA A 79 13.00 -11.41 1.46
N ILE A 80 13.16 -11.61 2.77
CA ILE A 80 14.06 -10.83 3.63
C ILE A 80 15.30 -11.65 3.94
N THR A 81 16.46 -11.02 3.83
CA THR A 81 17.76 -11.62 4.19
C THR A 81 18.50 -10.70 5.13
N ILE A 82 18.88 -11.20 6.32
CA ILE A 82 19.54 -10.40 7.36
C ILE A 82 20.85 -11.05 7.78
N GLU A 83 21.93 -10.28 7.70
CA GLU A 83 23.21 -10.61 8.34
C GLU A 83 23.46 -9.64 9.49
N SER A 84 24.05 -10.11 10.55
CA SER A 84 24.27 -9.32 11.77
C SER A 84 25.65 -9.58 12.35
N ASP A 85 26.21 -8.54 12.93
CA ASP A 85 27.48 -8.60 13.65
C ASP A 85 27.36 -7.92 15.01
N VAL A 86 28.33 -8.18 15.87
CA VAL A 86 28.46 -7.55 17.19
C VAL A 86 29.31 -6.31 17.04
N ARG A 87 28.85 -5.18 17.61
CA ARG A 87 29.63 -3.94 17.68
C ARG A 87 30.61 -3.96 18.86
N ASP A 88 31.46 -2.97 18.91
CA ASP A 88 32.44 -2.77 20.01
C ASP A 88 31.78 -2.57 21.39
N ASP A 89 30.49 -2.18 21.40
CA ASP A 89 29.64 -2.02 22.59
C ASP A 89 28.87 -3.27 22.99
N ASP A 90 29.21 -4.44 22.43
CA ASP A 90 28.52 -5.72 22.56
C ASP A 90 27.06 -5.72 22.07
N SER A 91 26.58 -4.63 21.47
CA SER A 91 25.26 -4.60 20.86
C SER A 91 25.25 -5.27 19.50
N ARG A 92 24.14 -5.95 19.16
CA ARG A 92 23.96 -6.57 17.86
C ARG A 92 23.34 -5.57 16.87
N ARG A 93 23.88 -5.49 15.66
CA ARG A 93 23.36 -4.68 14.55
C ARG A 93 23.41 -5.44 13.24
N THR A 94 22.57 -5.00 12.30
CA THR A 94 22.56 -5.53 10.94
C THR A 94 23.75 -5.00 10.15
N THR A 95 24.52 -5.89 9.56
CA THR A 95 25.52 -5.56 8.53
C THR A 95 24.87 -5.56 7.16
N ARG A 96 23.87 -6.42 6.96
CA ARG A 96 23.07 -6.54 5.75
C ARG A 96 21.60 -6.70 6.10
N TYR A 97 20.75 -6.00 5.37
CA TYR A 97 19.30 -6.12 5.45
C TYR A 97 18.71 -5.89 4.05
N ASP A 98 18.36 -6.97 3.39
CA ASP A 98 17.90 -6.92 2.00
C ASP A 98 16.47 -7.45 1.91
N ILE A 99 15.67 -6.83 1.04
CA ILE A 99 14.32 -7.28 0.68
C ILE A 99 14.24 -7.46 -0.82
N ASP A 100 13.93 -8.67 -1.27
CA ASP A 100 13.57 -8.96 -2.66
C ASP A 100 12.09 -8.64 -2.87
N LEU A 101 11.78 -7.45 -3.39
CA LEU A 101 10.41 -7.01 -3.64
C LEU A 101 9.73 -7.80 -4.75
N THR A 102 10.48 -8.55 -5.57
CA THR A 102 9.87 -9.45 -6.57
C THR A 102 9.29 -10.72 -5.96
N LYS A 103 9.70 -11.08 -4.73
CA LYS A 103 9.14 -12.18 -3.95
C LYS A 103 8.13 -11.70 -2.92
N CYS A 104 8.29 -10.48 -2.43
CA CYS A 104 7.45 -9.93 -1.37
C CYS A 104 5.98 -9.88 -1.79
N ILE A 105 5.08 -10.32 -0.89
CA ILE A 105 3.63 -10.31 -1.08
C ILE A 105 2.94 -9.19 -0.29
N PHE A 106 3.68 -8.30 0.34
CA PHE A 106 3.19 -7.17 1.13
C PHE A 106 2.17 -7.58 2.20
N CYS A 107 2.45 -8.67 2.91
CA CYS A 107 1.55 -9.21 3.94
C CYS A 107 1.61 -8.46 5.28
N GLY A 108 2.65 -7.64 5.54
CA GLY A 108 2.82 -6.86 6.77
C GLY A 108 3.35 -7.63 7.98
N PHE A 109 3.56 -8.95 7.90
CA PHE A 109 4.02 -9.74 9.05
C PHE A 109 5.40 -9.31 9.57
N CYS A 110 6.26 -8.79 8.70
CA CYS A 110 7.56 -8.25 9.10
C CYS A 110 7.41 -7.00 9.99
N GLU A 111 6.45 -6.13 9.69
CA GLU A 111 6.14 -4.96 10.50
C GLU A 111 5.50 -5.37 11.84
N GLU A 112 4.53 -6.29 11.81
CA GLU A 112 3.82 -6.77 13.00
C GLU A 112 4.77 -7.52 13.98
N SER A 113 5.77 -8.23 13.46
CA SER A 113 6.74 -8.99 14.28
C SER A 113 7.88 -8.15 14.84
N CYS A 114 8.02 -6.89 14.40
CA CYS A 114 9.16 -6.06 14.81
C CYS A 114 8.98 -5.45 16.20
N PRO A 115 9.79 -5.82 17.22
CA PRO A 115 9.61 -5.35 18.57
C PRO A 115 10.02 -3.89 18.78
N VAL A 116 10.72 -3.29 17.83
CA VAL A 116 11.28 -1.93 17.90
C VAL A 116 10.74 -1.00 16.82
N ASP A 117 9.72 -1.41 16.09
CA ASP A 117 9.16 -0.63 14.97
C ASP A 117 10.21 -0.16 13.97
N SER A 118 11.18 -1.00 13.65
CA SER A 118 12.24 -0.67 12.71
C SER A 118 11.81 -0.81 11.28
N ILE A 119 11.26 -1.99 10.91
CA ILE A 119 10.69 -2.24 9.59
C ILE A 119 9.23 -1.85 9.60
N VAL A 120 8.81 -1.06 8.61
CA VAL A 120 7.43 -0.61 8.41
C VAL A 120 7.07 -0.64 6.93
N GLU A 121 5.80 -0.78 6.62
CA GLU A 121 5.26 -0.60 5.28
C GLU A 121 4.74 0.82 5.13
N THR A 122 5.02 1.46 3.99
CA THR A 122 4.68 2.86 3.71
C THR A 122 3.49 2.97 2.76
N HIS A 123 3.04 4.17 2.46
CA HIS A 123 2.02 4.43 1.43
C HIS A 123 2.59 4.47 0.01
N ILE A 124 3.90 4.22 -0.17
CA ILE A 124 4.56 4.28 -1.46
C ILE A 124 4.27 2.99 -2.22
N PHE A 125 3.65 3.11 -3.39
CA PHE A 125 3.43 1.99 -4.31
C PHE A 125 3.82 2.35 -5.76
N GLU A 126 4.14 3.62 -6.02
CA GLU A 126 4.54 4.12 -7.33
C GLU A 126 6.06 3.94 -7.52
N TYR A 127 6.51 2.70 -7.63
CA TYR A 127 7.90 2.36 -7.96
C TYR A 127 7.92 1.22 -8.99
N HIS A 128 8.95 1.18 -9.78
CA HIS A 128 9.13 0.16 -10.81
C HIS A 128 10.62 -0.14 -11.02
N GLY A 129 10.91 -1.21 -11.70
CA GLY A 129 12.25 -1.58 -12.15
C GLY A 129 12.17 -2.19 -13.54
N GLU A 130 13.16 -1.94 -14.38
CA GLU A 130 13.27 -2.55 -15.70
C GLU A 130 13.84 -3.97 -15.62
N LYS A 131 14.64 -4.24 -14.60
CA LYS A 131 15.30 -5.53 -14.36
C LYS A 131 14.98 -6.03 -12.97
N ARG A 132 15.04 -7.34 -12.78
CA ARG A 132 14.76 -7.97 -11.49
C ARG A 132 15.63 -7.42 -10.35
N GLY A 133 16.90 -7.09 -10.61
CA GLY A 133 17.82 -6.53 -9.63
C GLY A 133 17.43 -5.15 -9.11
N ASP A 134 16.69 -4.37 -9.90
CA ASP A 134 16.26 -3.02 -9.52
C ASP A 134 15.27 -3.02 -8.36
N LEU A 135 14.55 -4.14 -8.18
CA LEU A 135 13.59 -4.35 -7.10
C LEU A 135 14.18 -5.12 -5.91
N TYR A 136 15.50 -5.21 -5.84
CA TYR A 136 16.22 -5.75 -4.71
C TYR A 136 16.70 -4.61 -3.81
N PHE A 137 15.94 -4.34 -2.75
CA PHE A 137 16.18 -3.21 -1.87
C PHE A 137 17.17 -3.58 -0.78
N THR A 138 18.29 -2.89 -0.77
CA THR A 138 19.34 -3.02 0.25
C THR A 138 19.02 -2.20 1.50
N LYS A 139 19.74 -2.46 2.59
CA LYS A 139 19.63 -1.74 3.85
C LYS A 139 19.65 -0.22 3.68
N ASP A 140 20.61 0.30 2.89
CA ASP A 140 20.79 1.73 2.70
C ASP A 140 19.61 2.35 1.94
N MET A 141 19.07 1.65 0.96
CA MET A 141 17.87 2.09 0.23
C MET A 141 16.66 2.14 1.16
N LEU A 142 16.45 1.12 1.99
CA LEU A 142 15.36 1.06 2.95
C LEU A 142 15.46 2.15 4.03
N LEU A 143 16.66 2.45 4.50
CA LEU A 143 16.91 3.57 5.42
C LEU A 143 16.66 4.91 4.76
N ALA A 144 17.09 5.10 3.51
CA ALA A 144 16.84 6.33 2.76
C ALA A 144 15.33 6.59 2.54
N VAL A 145 14.55 5.53 2.34
CA VAL A 145 13.08 5.64 2.29
C VAL A 145 12.55 6.06 3.66
N GLY A 146 13.00 5.43 4.74
CA GLY A 146 12.62 5.77 6.11
C GLY A 146 12.93 7.24 6.45
N ASP A 147 14.16 7.67 6.20
CA ASP A 147 14.61 9.04 6.47
C ASP A 147 13.78 10.09 5.70
N ARG A 148 13.39 9.78 4.46
CA ARG A 148 12.59 10.69 3.63
C ARG A 148 11.13 10.81 4.09
N TYR A 149 10.53 9.72 4.52
CA TYR A 149 9.09 9.63 4.79
C TYR A 149 8.75 9.45 6.27
N GLU A 150 9.71 9.63 7.19
CA GLU A 150 9.52 9.39 8.64
C GLU A 150 8.32 10.15 9.22
N LYS A 151 8.09 11.40 8.79
CA LYS A 151 6.95 12.20 9.27
C LYS A 151 5.61 11.58 8.90
N GLU A 152 5.49 11.07 7.68
CA GLU A 152 4.28 10.41 7.19
C GLU A 152 4.09 9.06 7.87
N ILE A 153 5.17 8.28 8.00
CA ILE A 153 5.18 6.99 8.70
C ILE A 153 4.71 7.18 10.15
N ALA A 154 5.26 8.16 10.87
CA ALA A 154 4.88 8.44 12.24
C ALA A 154 3.40 8.83 12.38
N ALA A 155 2.89 9.69 11.47
CA ALA A 155 1.48 10.09 11.46
C ALA A 155 0.54 8.90 11.17
N ASN A 156 0.90 8.03 10.23
CA ASN A 156 0.13 6.83 9.91
C ASN A 156 0.11 5.83 11.07
N LYS A 157 1.24 5.66 11.77
CA LYS A 157 1.31 4.80 12.96
C LYS A 157 0.49 5.36 14.12
N GLU A 158 0.47 6.65 14.32
CA GLU A 158 -0.38 7.30 15.32
C GLU A 158 -1.87 7.12 14.98
N ALA A 159 -2.25 7.31 13.73
CA ALA A 159 -3.63 7.10 13.27
C ALA A 159 -4.09 5.64 13.42
N ASP A 160 -3.18 4.68 13.28
CA ASP A 160 -3.44 3.24 13.43
C ASP A 160 -3.31 2.72 14.88
N ALA A 161 -2.76 3.51 15.82
CA ALA A 161 -2.45 3.09 17.18
C ALA A 161 -3.63 2.44 17.93
N LYS A 162 -4.88 2.81 17.58
CA LYS A 162 -6.09 2.23 18.14
C LYS A 162 -6.28 0.75 17.82
N TYR A 163 -5.65 0.26 16.76
CA TYR A 163 -5.85 -1.09 16.21
C TYR A 163 -4.61 -1.99 16.35
N ARG A 164 -3.55 -1.50 16.98
CA ARG A 164 -2.28 -2.21 17.27
C ARG A 164 -2.19 -2.68 18.70
#